data_e3de9693f231a15a50f10a771bd9c666
#
_entry.id   e3de9693f231a15a50f10a771bd9c666
#
_cell.length_a   1.000
_cell.length_b   1.000
_cell.length_c   1.000
_cell.angle_alpha   90.00
_cell.angle_beta   90.00
_cell.angle_gamma   90.00
#
_symmetry.space_group_name_H-M   'P 1'
#
loop_
_entity.id
_entity.type
_entity.pdbx_description
1 polymer ?
#
loop_
_entity_poly.entity_id
_entity_poly.type
_entity_poly.pdbx_seq_one_letter_code
_entity_poly.pdbx_strand_id
1 'polypeptide(L)'
;MRRGRQRKSKEGREGEEEGRPRKPLDPEKARARTLQRAVKLLAAKPRSVEELRGRLLEKGWADEASVAYALSKLKEYGYLDDERFAFGFASYRVKQKPLGRQRLARDLKTRKVSKETADAALELVYQETPEEELITRAIEKRVRLRGRPATRQETKSLYDHLLRLGFSYDLIIRKVREASDAPEEDEGEA
;
A
#
# COMPACT_ATOMS: atom_id res chain seq x y z
N MET A 1 -34.01 46.59 32.02
CA MET A 1 -32.54 46.73 32.03
C MET A 1 -31.89 45.39 31.74
N ARG A 2 -31.49 45.13 30.50
CA ARG A 2 -30.78 43.91 30.08
C ARG A 2 -29.31 44.21 29.89
N ARG A 3 -28.44 43.68 30.76
CA ARG A 3 -27.01 43.81 30.68
C ARG A 3 -26.43 42.90 29.56
N GLY A 4 -25.97 43.46 28.49
CA GLY A 4 -25.25 42.76 27.41
C GLY A 4 -23.89 42.24 27.89
N ARG A 5 -23.68 40.94 27.74
CA ARG A 5 -22.41 40.25 27.95
C ARG A 5 -21.57 40.44 26.67
N GLN A 6 -20.57 41.28 26.70
CA GLN A 6 -19.56 41.41 25.67
C GLN A 6 -18.73 40.11 25.60
N ARG A 7 -18.83 39.39 24.49
CA ARG A 7 -17.90 38.32 24.13
C ARG A 7 -16.59 38.96 23.65
N LYS A 8 -15.54 38.87 24.47
CA LYS A 8 -14.16 39.15 24.00
C LYS A 8 -13.77 38.11 22.96
N SER A 9 -13.61 38.57 21.73
CA SER A 9 -13.02 37.81 20.62
C SER A 9 -11.57 37.48 20.96
N LYS A 10 -11.26 36.18 20.90
CA LYS A 10 -9.92 35.62 21.08
C LYS A 10 -9.27 35.50 19.69
N GLU A 11 -9.14 36.65 19.02
CA GLU A 11 -8.35 36.77 17.79
C GLU A 11 -6.97 37.32 18.17
N GLY A 12 -5.93 36.60 17.79
CA GLY A 12 -4.57 37.13 17.82
C GLY A 12 -3.59 36.37 18.69
N ARG A 13 -3.25 35.13 18.37
CA ARG A 13 -1.98 34.46 18.78
C ARG A 13 -1.60 33.27 17.90
N GLU A 14 -1.85 33.29 16.61
CA GLU A 14 -1.41 32.26 15.66
C GLU A 14 -0.41 32.75 14.60
N GLY A 15 0.41 33.74 14.91
CA GLY A 15 1.24 34.39 13.90
C GLY A 15 2.73 34.59 14.19
N GLU A 16 3.32 34.07 15.28
CA GLU A 16 4.72 34.48 15.60
C GLU A 16 5.65 33.32 16.05
N GLU A 17 5.41 32.07 15.71
CA GLU A 17 6.34 30.94 16.01
C GLU A 17 7.14 30.38 14.83
N GLU A 18 7.04 30.94 13.64
CA GLU A 18 7.73 30.39 12.44
C GLU A 18 9.18 30.86 12.23
N GLY A 19 9.82 31.55 13.17
CA GLY A 19 11.15 32.13 12.94
C GLY A 19 12.24 31.87 13.98
N ARG A 20 11.96 31.16 15.07
CA ARG A 20 13.02 30.91 16.08
C ARG A 20 13.78 29.63 15.77
N PRO A 21 15.13 29.64 15.64
CA PRO A 21 15.91 28.41 15.55
C PRO A 21 15.62 27.61 16.81
N ARG A 22 14.94 26.46 16.60
CA ARG A 22 14.64 25.55 17.72
C ARG A 22 15.96 25.07 18.28
N LYS A 23 16.26 25.38 19.56
CA LYS A 23 17.43 24.84 20.25
C LYS A 23 17.49 23.33 20.00
N PRO A 24 18.69 22.78 19.65
CA PRO A 24 18.84 21.35 19.50
C PRO A 24 18.30 20.66 20.74
N LEU A 25 17.39 19.71 20.57
CA LEU A 25 16.93 18.88 21.68
C LEU A 25 18.12 18.08 22.21
N ASP A 26 18.21 17.93 23.52
CA ASP A 26 19.09 16.96 24.16
C ASP A 26 18.93 15.61 23.43
N PRO A 27 20.03 14.95 23.01
CA PRO A 27 19.99 13.72 22.25
C PRO A 27 19.12 12.61 22.87
N GLU A 28 19.10 12.48 24.18
CA GLU A 28 18.24 11.51 24.88
C GLU A 28 16.76 11.87 24.74
N LYS A 29 16.42 13.14 24.92
CA LYS A 29 15.04 13.63 24.73
C LYS A 29 14.58 13.49 23.29
N ALA A 30 15.49 13.71 22.32
CA ALA A 30 15.21 13.52 20.89
C ALA A 30 14.91 12.04 20.59
N ARG A 31 15.73 11.11 21.08
CA ARG A 31 15.52 9.65 20.95
C ARG A 31 14.19 9.20 21.56
N ALA A 32 13.93 9.60 22.82
CA ALA A 32 12.69 9.23 23.50
C ALA A 32 11.44 9.75 22.76
N ARG A 33 11.46 11.00 22.31
CA ARG A 33 10.37 11.61 21.55
C ARG A 33 10.15 10.93 20.19
N THR A 34 11.24 10.59 19.51
CA THR A 34 11.17 9.90 18.20
C THR A 34 10.59 8.50 18.37
N LEU A 35 11.05 7.74 19.36
CA LEU A 35 10.52 6.41 19.67
C LEU A 35 9.03 6.46 20.03
N GLN A 36 8.61 7.38 20.88
CA GLN A 36 7.20 7.57 21.22
C GLN A 36 6.34 7.89 19.98
N ARG A 37 6.84 8.74 19.10
CA ARG A 37 6.16 9.06 17.85
C ARG A 37 6.07 7.85 16.91
N ALA A 38 7.14 7.08 16.78
CA ALA A 38 7.17 5.87 15.98
C ALA A 38 6.14 4.84 16.46
N VAL A 39 6.06 4.59 17.77
CA VAL A 39 5.03 3.71 18.37
C VAL A 39 3.62 4.19 18.03
N LYS A 40 3.34 5.49 18.19
CA LYS A 40 2.02 6.06 17.81
C LYS A 40 1.69 5.87 16.32
N LEU A 41 2.69 5.99 15.44
CA LEU A 41 2.50 5.80 14.00
C LEU A 41 2.21 4.33 13.64
N LEU A 42 2.88 3.37 14.30
CA LEU A 42 2.65 1.95 14.10
C LEU A 42 1.33 1.47 14.70
N ALA A 43 0.95 2.00 15.87
CA ALA A 43 -0.34 1.71 16.48
C ALA A 43 -1.53 2.15 15.62
N ALA A 44 -1.38 3.26 14.90
CA ALA A 44 -2.41 3.76 14.00
C ALA A 44 -2.52 2.95 12.69
N LYS A 45 -1.40 2.45 12.15
CA LYS A 45 -1.35 1.71 10.89
C LYS A 45 -0.02 0.97 10.74
N PRO A 46 -0.03 -0.31 10.30
CA PRO A 46 1.20 -1.02 9.93
C PRO A 46 1.98 -0.28 8.83
N ARG A 47 3.31 -0.27 8.94
CA ARG A 47 4.22 0.43 8.02
C ARG A 47 5.49 -0.39 7.82
N SER A 48 6.11 -0.23 6.65
CA SER A 48 7.48 -0.71 6.44
C SER A 48 8.49 0.17 7.18
N VAL A 49 9.71 -0.34 7.34
CA VAL A 49 10.84 0.37 7.95
C VAL A 49 11.08 1.70 7.26
N GLU A 50 11.17 1.72 5.94
CA GLU A 50 11.45 2.92 5.16
C GLU A 50 10.25 3.88 5.07
N GLU A 51 9.01 3.37 5.12
CA GLU A 51 7.82 4.24 5.25
C GLU A 51 7.83 4.96 6.60
N LEU A 52 8.13 4.23 7.68
CA LEU A 52 8.21 4.80 9.03
C LEU A 52 9.36 5.80 9.15
N ARG A 53 10.55 5.46 8.63
CA ARG A 53 11.71 6.36 8.58
C ARG A 53 11.36 7.68 7.94
N GLY A 54 10.81 7.66 6.72
CA GLY A 54 10.41 8.87 6.02
C GLY A 54 9.42 9.72 6.82
N ARG A 55 8.42 9.09 7.47
CA ARG A 55 7.43 9.79 8.31
C ARG A 55 8.01 10.43 9.57
N LEU A 56 9.06 9.87 10.12
CA LEU A 56 9.75 10.43 11.28
C LEU A 56 10.61 11.62 10.88
N LEU A 57 11.34 11.53 9.76
CA LEU A 57 12.19 12.60 9.23
C LEU A 57 11.41 13.83 8.72
N GLU A 58 10.14 13.67 8.32
CA GLU A 58 9.27 14.82 7.99
C GLU A 58 9.14 15.84 9.15
N LYS A 59 9.52 15.44 10.35
CA LYS A 59 9.46 16.31 11.54
C LYS A 59 10.82 16.97 11.76
N GLY A 60 10.90 18.28 11.60
CA GLY A 60 12.13 19.05 11.71
C GLY A 60 12.86 19.00 13.08
N TRP A 61 12.37 18.22 14.04
CA TRP A 61 13.03 17.97 15.34
C TRP A 61 13.64 16.56 15.43
N ALA A 62 13.37 15.66 14.47
CA ALA A 62 13.94 14.32 14.45
C ALA A 62 15.14 14.31 13.48
N ASP A 63 16.30 13.96 14.00
CA ASP A 63 17.50 13.74 13.23
C ASP A 63 17.68 12.26 12.86
N GLU A 64 18.57 11.98 11.92
CA GLU A 64 18.86 10.61 11.45
C GLU A 64 19.29 9.67 12.60
N ALA A 65 20.05 10.17 13.58
CA ALA A 65 20.52 9.36 14.70
C ALA A 65 19.37 8.93 15.62
N SER A 66 18.46 9.84 15.94
CA SER A 66 17.26 9.54 16.74
C SER A 66 16.30 8.61 16.00
N VAL A 67 16.17 8.76 14.68
CA VAL A 67 15.34 7.89 13.83
C VAL A 67 15.96 6.49 13.78
N ALA A 68 17.26 6.37 13.50
CA ALA A 68 17.96 5.09 13.48
C ALA A 68 17.83 4.34 14.80
N TYR A 69 17.99 5.04 15.93
CA TYR A 69 17.79 4.49 17.27
C TYR A 69 16.36 3.95 17.43
N ALA A 70 15.34 4.73 17.08
CA ALA A 70 13.94 4.32 17.22
C ALA A 70 13.61 3.10 16.36
N LEU A 71 14.07 3.07 15.11
CA LEU A 71 13.87 1.93 14.20
C LEU A 71 14.56 0.67 14.70
N SER A 72 15.82 0.77 15.21
CA SER A 72 16.55 -0.34 15.80
C SER A 72 15.80 -0.93 16.99
N LYS A 73 15.34 -0.09 17.93
CA LYS A 73 14.58 -0.54 19.10
C LYS A 73 13.24 -1.21 18.71
N LEU A 74 12.54 -0.68 17.72
CA LEU A 74 11.29 -1.29 17.27
C LEU A 74 11.50 -2.64 16.57
N LYS A 75 12.61 -2.81 15.84
CA LYS A 75 13.02 -4.11 15.28
C LYS A 75 13.39 -5.10 16.40
N GLU A 76 14.20 -4.67 17.37
CA GLU A 76 14.60 -5.48 18.53
C GLU A 76 13.38 -5.99 19.31
N TYR A 77 12.36 -5.17 19.49
CA TYR A 77 11.10 -5.55 20.15
C TYR A 77 10.11 -6.30 19.24
N GLY A 78 10.44 -6.56 17.99
CA GLY A 78 9.57 -7.26 17.03
C GLY A 78 8.36 -6.47 16.57
N TYR A 79 8.30 -5.16 16.82
CA TYR A 79 7.20 -4.30 16.35
C TYR A 79 7.38 -3.84 14.91
N LEU A 80 8.59 -3.97 14.36
CA LEU A 80 8.92 -3.53 13.00
C LEU A 80 9.65 -4.65 12.27
N ASP A 81 8.97 -5.20 11.25
CA ASP A 81 9.42 -6.35 10.49
C ASP A 81 8.82 -6.24 9.07
N ASP A 82 9.68 -6.04 8.07
CA ASP A 82 9.24 -5.84 6.69
C ASP A 82 8.76 -7.13 6.02
N GLU A 83 9.25 -8.30 6.41
CA GLU A 83 8.79 -9.59 5.87
C GLU A 83 7.36 -9.86 6.32
N ARG A 84 7.12 -9.77 7.64
CA ARG A 84 5.79 -9.92 8.22
C ARG A 84 4.81 -8.86 7.70
N PHE A 85 5.28 -7.61 7.55
CA PHE A 85 4.48 -6.53 6.98
C PHE A 85 4.09 -6.82 5.53
N ALA A 86 5.05 -7.21 4.67
CA ALA A 86 4.81 -7.47 3.25
C ALA A 86 3.85 -8.64 3.03
N PHE A 87 4.07 -9.76 3.74
CA PHE A 87 3.18 -10.92 3.69
C PHE A 87 1.76 -10.57 4.17
N GLY A 88 1.63 -9.96 5.33
CA GLY A 88 0.33 -9.57 5.89
C GLY A 88 -0.43 -8.58 5.01
N PHE A 89 0.29 -7.59 4.44
CA PHE A 89 -0.27 -6.63 3.49
C PHE A 89 -0.78 -7.32 2.21
N ALA A 90 0.04 -8.16 1.58
CA ALA A 90 -0.31 -8.83 0.34
C ALA A 90 -1.47 -9.83 0.54
N SER A 91 -1.43 -10.66 1.59
CA SER A 91 -2.50 -11.60 1.96
C SER A 91 -3.83 -10.89 2.21
N TYR A 92 -3.81 -9.78 2.95
CA TYR A 92 -5.01 -8.99 3.18
C TYR A 92 -5.58 -8.45 1.86
N ARG A 93 -4.73 -7.93 0.96
CA ARG A 93 -5.14 -7.37 -0.32
C ARG A 93 -5.77 -8.41 -1.24
N VAL A 94 -5.21 -9.61 -1.31
CA VAL A 94 -5.74 -10.74 -2.11
C VAL A 94 -7.10 -11.20 -1.58
N LYS A 95 -7.28 -11.25 -0.26
CA LYS A 95 -8.56 -11.61 0.37
C LYS A 95 -9.66 -10.58 0.06
N GLN A 96 -9.31 -9.30 -0.02
CA GLN A 96 -10.28 -8.23 -0.32
C GLN A 96 -10.65 -8.16 -1.81
N LYS A 97 -9.69 -8.42 -2.69
CA LYS A 97 -9.88 -8.32 -4.13
C LYS A 97 -8.93 -9.24 -4.86
N PRO A 98 -9.38 -9.95 -5.92
CA PRO A 98 -8.48 -10.73 -6.76
C PRO A 98 -7.50 -9.80 -7.48
N LEU A 99 -6.24 -9.88 -7.08
CA LEU A 99 -5.14 -9.07 -7.63
C LEU A 99 -4.04 -10.00 -8.13
N GLY A 100 -3.44 -9.65 -9.26
CA GLY A 100 -2.27 -10.33 -9.80
C GLY A 100 -0.97 -9.85 -9.17
N ARG A 101 0.08 -10.67 -9.32
CA ARG A 101 1.42 -10.48 -8.75
C ARG A 101 2.01 -9.10 -9.07
N GLN A 102 1.87 -8.65 -10.32
CA GLN A 102 2.45 -7.36 -10.75
C GLN A 102 1.83 -6.15 -10.04
N ARG A 103 0.55 -6.21 -9.70
CA ARG A 103 -0.12 -5.14 -8.96
C ARG A 103 0.34 -5.10 -7.50
N LEU A 104 0.41 -6.25 -6.85
CA LEU A 104 0.87 -6.33 -5.46
C LEU A 104 2.33 -5.94 -5.33
N ALA A 105 3.20 -6.32 -6.28
CA ALA A 105 4.60 -5.88 -6.32
C ALA A 105 4.69 -4.34 -6.38
N ARG A 106 3.90 -3.70 -7.23
CA ARG A 106 3.82 -2.23 -7.31
C ARG A 106 3.28 -1.60 -6.01
N ASP A 107 2.26 -2.22 -5.41
CA ASP A 107 1.68 -1.74 -4.15
C ASP A 107 2.71 -1.83 -3.01
N LEU A 108 3.49 -2.93 -2.90
CA LEU A 108 4.58 -3.09 -1.92
C LEU A 108 5.73 -2.11 -2.16
N LYS A 109 6.11 -1.89 -3.43
CA LYS A 109 7.11 -0.85 -3.79
C LYS A 109 6.66 0.55 -3.33
N THR A 110 5.38 0.88 -3.51
CA THR A 110 4.81 2.14 -3.02
C THR A 110 4.87 2.26 -1.50
N ARG A 111 4.84 1.11 -0.81
CA ARG A 111 5.03 1.02 0.65
C ARG A 111 6.51 0.97 1.05
N LYS A 112 7.42 1.18 0.10
CA LYS A 112 8.88 1.21 0.31
C LYS A 112 9.45 -0.10 0.88
N VAL A 113 8.83 -1.22 0.58
CA VAL A 113 9.39 -2.55 0.85
C VAL A 113 10.47 -2.85 -0.19
N SER A 114 11.56 -3.50 0.20
CA SER A 114 12.61 -3.92 -0.73
C SER A 114 12.06 -4.92 -1.77
N LYS A 115 12.71 -4.99 -2.93
CA LYS A 115 12.28 -5.92 -3.99
C LYS A 115 12.37 -7.36 -3.52
N GLU A 116 13.45 -7.71 -2.85
CA GLU A 116 13.74 -9.07 -2.33
C GLU A 116 12.67 -9.49 -1.32
N THR A 117 12.36 -8.63 -0.34
CA THR A 117 11.30 -8.89 0.66
C THR A 117 9.92 -8.97 0.01
N ALA A 118 9.64 -8.11 -0.98
CA ALA A 118 8.37 -8.14 -1.71
C ALA A 118 8.22 -9.43 -2.53
N ASP A 119 9.26 -9.85 -3.25
CA ASP A 119 9.24 -11.07 -4.08
C ASP A 119 9.05 -12.33 -3.20
N ALA A 120 9.75 -12.42 -2.06
CA ALA A 120 9.60 -13.52 -1.10
C ALA A 120 8.18 -13.57 -0.50
N ALA A 121 7.63 -12.43 -0.10
CA ALA A 121 6.29 -12.35 0.44
C ALA A 121 5.22 -12.74 -0.60
N LEU A 122 5.38 -12.31 -1.85
CA LEU A 122 4.47 -12.64 -2.93
C LEU A 122 4.54 -14.14 -3.28
N GLU A 123 5.73 -14.75 -3.21
CA GLU A 123 5.86 -16.20 -3.41
C GLU A 123 5.00 -16.96 -2.41
N LEU A 124 5.11 -16.66 -1.12
CA LEU A 124 4.31 -17.30 -0.07
C LEU A 124 2.80 -17.06 -0.26
N VAL A 125 2.39 -15.84 -0.59
CA VAL A 125 0.97 -15.52 -0.79
C VAL A 125 0.37 -16.28 -1.96
N TYR A 126 1.10 -16.43 -3.08
CA TYR A 126 0.59 -17.12 -4.25
C TYR A 126 0.79 -18.65 -4.19
N GLN A 127 1.57 -19.16 -3.24
CA GLN A 127 1.53 -20.57 -2.84
C GLN A 127 0.24 -20.89 -2.07
N GLU A 128 -0.19 -20.01 -1.16
CA GLU A 128 -1.45 -20.20 -0.42
C GLU A 128 -2.70 -19.93 -1.26
N THR A 129 -2.62 -18.99 -2.20
CA THR A 129 -3.74 -18.58 -3.05
C THR A 129 -3.24 -18.42 -4.49
N PRO A 130 -3.31 -19.46 -5.32
CA PRO A 130 -2.79 -19.46 -6.68
C PRO A 130 -3.34 -18.31 -7.54
N GLU A 131 -2.47 -17.68 -8.33
CA GLU A 131 -2.86 -16.56 -9.20
C GLU A 131 -3.93 -16.97 -10.22
N GLU A 132 -3.94 -18.24 -10.61
CA GLU A 132 -4.96 -18.82 -11.51
C GLU A 132 -6.36 -18.84 -10.90
N GLU A 133 -6.49 -19.11 -9.61
CA GLU A 133 -7.78 -19.03 -8.93
C GLU A 133 -8.26 -17.58 -8.82
N LEU A 134 -7.34 -16.66 -8.59
CA LEU A 134 -7.67 -15.23 -8.46
C LEU A 134 -8.15 -14.64 -9.78
N ILE A 135 -7.49 -14.98 -10.90
CA ILE A 135 -7.94 -14.49 -12.21
C ILE A 135 -9.30 -15.09 -12.57
N THR A 136 -9.53 -16.36 -12.28
CA THR A 136 -10.83 -17.02 -12.49
C THR A 136 -11.93 -16.31 -11.70
N ARG A 137 -11.71 -16.04 -10.40
CA ARG A 137 -12.65 -15.25 -9.58
C ARG A 137 -12.88 -13.84 -10.12
N ALA A 138 -11.86 -13.19 -10.68
CA ALA A 138 -11.99 -11.87 -11.30
C ALA A 138 -12.87 -11.91 -12.55
N ILE A 139 -12.66 -12.92 -13.41
CA ILE A 139 -13.45 -13.13 -14.63
C ILE A 139 -14.90 -13.45 -14.28
N GLU A 140 -15.16 -14.43 -13.40
CA GLU A 140 -16.50 -14.81 -12.95
C GLU A 140 -17.29 -13.61 -12.41
N LYS A 141 -16.64 -12.80 -11.56
CA LYS A 141 -17.25 -11.57 -11.06
C LYS A 141 -17.63 -10.61 -12.18
N ARG A 142 -16.77 -10.48 -13.18
CA ARG A 142 -17.03 -9.58 -14.32
C ARG A 142 -18.12 -10.12 -15.22
N VAL A 143 -18.09 -11.41 -15.53
CA VAL A 143 -19.12 -12.10 -16.33
C VAL A 143 -20.48 -12.02 -15.65
N ARG A 144 -20.56 -12.21 -14.35
CA ARG A 144 -21.82 -12.04 -13.58
C ARG A 144 -22.39 -10.63 -13.68
N LEU A 145 -21.53 -9.59 -13.76
CA LEU A 145 -21.96 -8.20 -13.79
C LEU A 145 -22.27 -7.68 -15.22
N ARG A 146 -21.67 -8.26 -16.26
CA ARG A 146 -21.71 -7.71 -17.63
C ARG A 146 -22.04 -8.74 -18.72
N GLY A 147 -22.23 -10.02 -18.35
CA GLY A 147 -22.34 -11.12 -19.31
C GLY A 147 -20.96 -11.61 -19.79
N ARG A 148 -20.97 -12.73 -20.52
CA ARG A 148 -19.78 -13.22 -21.24
C ARG A 148 -19.45 -12.30 -22.40
N PRO A 149 -18.15 -12.04 -22.68
CA PRO A 149 -17.75 -11.22 -23.80
C PRO A 149 -18.06 -11.95 -25.12
N ALA A 150 -18.97 -11.40 -25.91
CA ALA A 150 -19.38 -11.94 -27.21
C ALA A 150 -18.78 -11.17 -28.39
N THR A 151 -18.20 -10.00 -28.16
CA THR A 151 -17.60 -9.15 -29.19
C THR A 151 -16.10 -8.93 -28.90
N ARG A 152 -15.33 -8.66 -29.95
CA ARG A 152 -13.90 -8.29 -29.83
C ARG A 152 -13.67 -7.11 -28.88
N GLN A 153 -14.58 -6.13 -28.88
CA GLN A 153 -14.48 -4.99 -27.98
C GLN A 153 -14.71 -5.37 -26.50
N GLU A 154 -15.63 -6.27 -26.23
CA GLU A 154 -15.89 -6.78 -24.87
C GLU A 154 -14.76 -7.65 -24.38
N THR A 155 -14.20 -8.52 -25.26
CA THR A 155 -13.00 -9.31 -24.97
C THR A 155 -11.81 -8.41 -24.63
N LYS A 156 -11.56 -7.36 -25.43
CA LYS A 156 -10.53 -6.36 -25.13
C LYS A 156 -10.80 -5.65 -23.79
N SER A 157 -12.04 -5.30 -23.51
CA SER A 157 -12.42 -4.67 -22.24
C SER A 157 -12.17 -5.57 -21.01
N LEU A 158 -12.40 -6.89 -21.15
CA LEU A 158 -12.06 -7.88 -20.12
C LEU A 158 -10.55 -7.97 -19.95
N TYR A 159 -9.81 -8.07 -21.05
CA TYR A 159 -8.36 -8.12 -21.07
C TYR A 159 -7.73 -6.92 -20.33
N ASP A 160 -8.13 -5.70 -20.71
CA ASP A 160 -7.65 -4.46 -20.09
C ASP A 160 -8.01 -4.39 -18.58
N HIS A 161 -9.14 -4.97 -18.20
CA HIS A 161 -9.52 -5.05 -16.79
C HIS A 161 -8.55 -5.94 -16.00
N LEU A 162 -8.21 -7.12 -16.52
CA LEU A 162 -7.30 -8.07 -15.87
C LEU A 162 -5.86 -7.54 -15.82
N LEU A 163 -5.40 -6.83 -16.85
CA LEU A 163 -4.11 -6.10 -16.82
C LEU A 163 -4.06 -5.07 -15.69
N ARG A 164 -5.14 -4.29 -15.51
CA ARG A 164 -5.22 -3.32 -14.39
C ARG A 164 -5.22 -4.00 -13.02
N LEU A 165 -5.73 -5.23 -12.92
CA LEU A 165 -5.62 -6.04 -11.71
C LEU A 165 -4.22 -6.59 -11.49
N GLY A 166 -3.35 -6.54 -12.50
CA GLY A 166 -1.94 -6.90 -12.42
C GLY A 166 -1.62 -8.37 -12.66
N PHE A 167 -2.50 -9.08 -13.34
CA PHE A 167 -2.21 -10.43 -13.82
C PHE A 167 -1.19 -10.40 -14.96
N SER A 168 -0.46 -11.51 -15.16
CA SER A 168 0.51 -11.63 -16.25
C SER A 168 -0.20 -11.76 -17.61
N TYR A 169 0.49 -11.30 -18.66
CA TYR A 169 -0.02 -11.32 -20.03
C TYR A 169 -0.43 -12.74 -20.46
N ASP A 170 0.46 -13.72 -20.26
CA ASP A 170 0.23 -15.12 -20.68
C ASP A 170 -0.96 -15.76 -19.97
N LEU A 171 -1.09 -15.48 -18.66
CA LEU A 171 -2.22 -15.97 -17.87
C LEU A 171 -3.54 -15.33 -18.34
N ILE A 172 -3.52 -14.04 -18.66
CA ILE A 172 -4.70 -13.33 -19.15
C ILE A 172 -5.16 -13.91 -20.50
N ILE A 173 -4.24 -14.07 -21.47
CA ILE A 173 -4.59 -14.63 -22.78
C ILE A 173 -5.27 -15.98 -22.63
N ARG A 174 -4.63 -16.89 -21.86
CA ARG A 174 -5.18 -18.23 -21.65
C ARG A 174 -6.58 -18.18 -21.04
N LYS A 175 -6.78 -17.40 -19.99
CA LYS A 175 -8.05 -17.31 -19.27
C LYS A 175 -9.13 -16.53 -19.99
N VAL A 176 -8.77 -15.55 -20.79
CA VAL A 176 -9.73 -14.79 -21.61
C VAL A 176 -10.24 -15.65 -22.77
N ARG A 177 -9.39 -16.45 -23.44
CA ARG A 177 -9.84 -17.40 -24.45
C ARG A 177 -10.87 -18.40 -23.89
N GLU A 178 -10.63 -18.94 -22.71
CA GLU A 178 -11.57 -19.83 -22.02
C GLU A 178 -12.91 -19.16 -21.69
N ALA A 179 -12.93 -17.86 -21.46
CA ALA A 179 -14.12 -17.10 -21.02
C ALA A 179 -14.89 -16.44 -22.18
N SER A 180 -14.29 -16.36 -23.37
CA SER A 180 -14.85 -15.67 -24.52
C SER A 180 -15.62 -16.63 -25.43
N ASP A 181 -16.82 -16.27 -25.86
CA ASP A 181 -17.60 -16.98 -26.86
C ASP A 181 -17.22 -16.54 -28.31
N ALA A 182 -16.24 -15.64 -28.45
CA ALA A 182 -15.77 -15.20 -29.76
C ALA A 182 -15.02 -16.34 -30.48
N PRO A 183 -15.34 -16.65 -31.77
CA PRO A 183 -14.60 -17.66 -32.53
C PRO A 183 -13.12 -17.26 -32.60
N GLU A 184 -12.24 -18.26 -32.53
CA GLU A 184 -10.82 -18.09 -32.82
C GLU A 184 -10.72 -17.57 -34.26
N GLU A 185 -10.29 -16.32 -34.44
CA GLU A 185 -9.85 -15.89 -35.75
C GLU A 185 -8.56 -16.68 -36.01
N ASP A 186 -8.69 -17.66 -36.91
CA ASP A 186 -7.58 -18.39 -37.51
C ASP A 186 -6.59 -17.34 -38.04
N GLU A 187 -5.43 -17.17 -37.39
CA GLU A 187 -4.35 -16.39 -37.97
C GLU A 187 -3.81 -17.19 -39.15
N GLY A 188 -4.62 -17.17 -40.24
CA GLY A 188 -4.28 -17.70 -41.52
C GLY A 188 -3.02 -17.01 -42.04
N GLU A 189 -2.04 -17.83 -42.30
CA GLU A 189 -0.82 -17.58 -43.05
C GLU A 189 -1.02 -16.50 -44.13
N ALA A 190 -0.19 -15.49 -44.07
CA ALA A 190 0.19 -14.68 -45.19
C ALA A 190 1.70 -14.43 -45.20
#